data_00aa09bcc636b097290e76b10910d4ba
#
_entry.id   00aa09bcc636b097290e76b10910d4ba
#
_cell.length_a   1.000
_cell.length_b   1.000
_cell.length_c   1.000
_cell.angle_alpha   90.00
_cell.angle_beta   90.00
_cell.angle_gamma   90.00
#
_symmetry.space_group_name_H-M   'P 1'
#
loop_
_entity.id
_entity.type
_entity.pdbx_description
1 polymer ?
#
loop_
_entity_poly.entity_id
_entity_poly.type
_entity_poly.pdbx_seq_one_letter_code
_entity_poly.pdbx_strand_id
1 'polypeptide(L)'
;TAPGEPQDIDSLPSDGYVCVVGRILASRPDQLPRKDGSGSIDIVRGRLADESGTIGFLSWEPLEHEVGTLLKIEGAQVRTFRDTPELNFGRTTKIEIYHDKNFSDADTLSQQTVLTLSELRDGARDVDAVVQITEWTKRSFTRDGEERFLWSGQIADPTGRCRMSA
;
A
#
# COMPACT_ATOMS: atom_id res chain seq x y z
N THR A 1 -3.03 17.39 -18.66
CA THR A 1 -3.41 17.94 -17.35
C THR A 1 -2.34 18.92 -16.89
N ALA A 2 -2.73 20.07 -16.40
CA ALA A 2 -1.80 21.07 -15.91
C ALA A 2 -1.08 20.56 -14.64
N PRO A 3 0.22 20.90 -14.45
CA PRO A 3 0.92 20.60 -13.20
C PRO A 3 0.17 21.20 -12.01
N GLY A 4 -0.05 20.40 -10.96
CA GLY A 4 -0.77 20.83 -9.77
C GLY A 4 -2.28 20.57 -9.77
N GLU A 5 -2.84 20.09 -10.87
CA GLU A 5 -4.22 19.58 -10.88
C GLU A 5 -4.26 18.14 -10.37
N PRO A 6 -5.14 17.84 -9.38
CA PRO A 6 -5.29 16.48 -8.88
C PRO A 6 -5.80 15.52 -9.97
N GLN A 7 -5.17 14.35 -10.02
CA GLN A 7 -5.56 13.24 -10.89
C GLN A 7 -6.19 12.13 -10.06
N ASP A 8 -7.11 11.37 -10.68
CA ASP A 8 -7.69 10.20 -10.03
C ASP A 8 -6.63 9.09 -9.88
N ILE A 9 -6.65 8.43 -8.73
CA ILE A 9 -5.68 7.38 -8.39
C ILE A 9 -5.71 6.22 -9.40
N ASP A 10 -6.87 5.85 -9.90
CA ASP A 10 -7.02 4.76 -10.87
C ASP A 10 -6.56 5.13 -12.29
N SER A 11 -6.37 6.40 -12.58
CA SER A 11 -5.96 6.90 -13.90
C SER A 11 -4.53 7.45 -13.94
N LEU A 12 -3.72 7.18 -12.90
CA LEU A 12 -2.33 7.61 -12.86
C LEU A 12 -1.48 6.93 -13.95
N PRO A 13 -0.50 7.65 -14.52
CA PRO A 13 0.44 7.05 -15.46
C PRO A 13 1.33 6.00 -14.77
N SER A 14 2.01 5.18 -15.57
CA SER A 14 2.92 4.14 -15.05
C SER A 14 4.23 4.71 -14.49
N ASP A 15 4.58 5.94 -14.85
CA ASP A 15 5.74 6.66 -14.34
C ASP A 15 5.52 8.17 -14.41
N GLY A 16 6.45 8.93 -13.85
CA GLY A 16 6.43 10.39 -13.87
C GLY A 16 5.97 11.01 -12.56
N TYR A 17 5.78 12.33 -12.59
CA TYR A 17 5.35 13.11 -11.44
C TYR A 17 3.88 13.48 -11.56
N VAL A 18 3.15 13.33 -10.45
CA VAL A 18 1.70 13.52 -10.42
C VAL A 18 1.27 14.36 -9.22
N CYS A 19 0.07 14.90 -9.31
CA CYS A 19 -0.65 15.50 -8.19
C CYS A 19 -1.88 14.65 -7.88
N VAL A 20 -2.05 14.31 -6.61
CA VAL A 20 -3.21 13.52 -6.16
C VAL A 20 -3.80 14.10 -4.88
N VAL A 21 -5.10 13.90 -4.70
CA VAL A 21 -5.78 14.13 -3.43
C VAL A 21 -6.26 12.77 -2.94
N GLY A 22 -5.81 12.37 -1.77
CA GLY A 22 -6.14 11.07 -1.20
C GLY A 22 -6.17 11.08 0.30
N ARG A 23 -6.94 10.15 0.86
CA ARG A 23 -7.03 9.94 2.30
C ARG A 23 -6.10 8.80 2.71
N ILE A 24 -5.37 9.00 3.80
CA ILE A 24 -4.47 7.97 4.33
C ILE A 24 -5.32 6.84 4.93
N LEU A 25 -5.21 5.64 4.36
CA LEU A 25 -5.84 4.43 4.89
C LEU A 25 -4.92 3.66 5.84
N ALA A 26 -3.63 3.69 5.58
CA ALA A 26 -2.60 3.07 6.41
C ALA A 26 -1.32 3.88 6.33
N SER A 27 -0.57 3.91 7.43
CA SER A 27 0.74 4.54 7.50
C SER A 27 1.56 3.85 8.59
N ARG A 28 2.76 3.42 8.26
CA ARG A 28 3.66 2.75 9.19
C ARG A 28 5.11 3.13 8.91
N PRO A 29 5.94 3.27 9.95
CA PRO A 29 7.38 3.38 9.75
C PRO A 29 7.96 2.07 9.23
N ASP A 30 8.96 2.17 8.38
CA ASP A 30 9.67 1.03 7.81
C ASP A 30 11.14 1.41 7.60
N GLN A 31 11.96 0.44 7.27
CA GLN A 31 13.37 0.66 6.98
C GLN A 31 13.79 -0.07 5.71
N LEU A 32 14.53 0.63 4.87
CA LEU A 32 15.15 0.03 3.68
C LEU A 32 16.65 -0.16 3.92
N PRO A 33 17.17 -1.37 3.69
CA PRO A 33 18.60 -1.59 3.77
C PRO A 33 19.32 -0.79 2.68
N ARG A 34 20.44 -0.16 3.03
CA ARG A 34 21.30 0.51 2.06
C ARG A 34 21.99 -0.51 1.18
N LYS A 35 22.11 -0.19 -0.10
CA LYS A 35 22.77 -1.07 -1.09
C LYS A 35 24.25 -1.30 -0.80
N ASP A 36 24.87 -0.38 -0.08
CA ASP A 36 26.29 -0.45 0.32
C ASP A 36 26.53 -1.24 1.62
N GLY A 37 25.47 -1.73 2.27
CA GLY A 37 25.56 -2.49 3.52
C GLY A 37 25.86 -1.65 4.76
N SER A 38 25.86 -0.30 4.68
CA SER A 38 26.21 0.61 5.78
C SER A 38 25.09 0.85 6.78
N GLY A 39 23.94 0.19 6.64
CA GLY A 39 22.79 0.38 7.54
C GLY A 39 21.47 0.44 6.78
N SER A 40 20.48 1.10 7.36
CA SER A 40 19.14 1.25 6.78
C SER A 40 18.76 2.73 6.68
N ILE A 41 17.76 3.00 5.86
CA ILE A 41 17.14 4.32 5.70
C ILE A 41 15.73 4.22 6.28
N ASP A 42 15.39 5.12 7.18
CA ASP A 42 14.04 5.22 7.70
C ASP A 42 13.10 5.79 6.64
N ILE A 43 12.00 5.12 6.43
CA ILE A 43 10.95 5.49 5.48
C ILE A 43 9.58 5.33 6.12
N VAL A 44 8.57 5.88 5.49
CA VAL A 44 7.18 5.62 5.86
C VAL A 44 6.49 4.95 4.67
N ARG A 45 5.84 3.84 4.92
CA ARG A 45 4.99 3.16 3.94
C ARG A 45 3.54 3.28 4.33
N GLY A 46 2.68 3.37 3.35
CA GLY A 46 1.26 3.41 3.60
C GLY A 46 0.43 3.27 2.35
N ARG A 47 -0.84 3.59 2.50
CA ARG A 47 -1.81 3.52 1.41
C ARG A 47 -2.67 4.77 1.40
N LEU A 48 -2.89 5.30 0.22
CA LEU A 48 -3.81 6.39 -0.06
C LEU A 48 -4.99 5.90 -0.86
N ALA A 49 -6.13 6.53 -0.67
CA ALA A 49 -7.33 6.25 -1.44
C ALA A 49 -8.08 7.52 -1.81
N ASP A 50 -8.68 7.48 -2.97
CA ASP A 50 -9.76 8.38 -3.38
C ASP A 50 -10.98 7.55 -3.83
N GLU A 51 -12.01 8.19 -4.35
CA GLU A 51 -13.22 7.49 -4.78
C GLU A 51 -12.99 6.62 -6.03
N SER A 52 -11.89 6.81 -6.75
CA SER A 52 -11.55 6.04 -7.95
C SER A 52 -10.77 4.75 -7.63
N GLY A 53 -10.01 4.72 -6.54
CA GLY A 53 -9.20 3.57 -6.19
C GLY A 53 -8.23 3.82 -5.05
N THR A 54 -7.26 2.92 -4.91
CA THR A 54 -6.21 3.00 -3.89
C THR A 54 -4.83 2.82 -4.49
N ILE A 55 -3.83 3.38 -3.82
CA ILE A 55 -2.43 3.23 -4.21
C ILE A 55 -1.52 3.19 -2.98
N GLY A 56 -0.51 2.34 -3.01
CA GLY A 56 0.53 2.34 -2.00
C GLY A 56 1.46 3.55 -2.15
N PHE A 57 2.03 4.03 -1.06
CA PHE A 57 3.05 5.06 -1.09
C PHE A 57 4.25 4.72 -0.23
N LEU A 58 5.39 5.29 -0.59
CA LEU A 58 6.62 5.26 0.16
C LEU A 58 7.12 6.69 0.31
N SER A 59 7.33 7.15 1.55
CA SER A 59 7.90 8.45 1.83
C SER A 59 9.32 8.32 2.33
N TRP A 60 10.25 9.04 1.70
CA TRP A 60 11.65 9.14 2.11
C TRP A 60 11.86 10.19 3.21
N GLU A 61 10.86 11.03 3.42
CA GLU A 61 10.84 12.03 4.47
C GLU A 61 9.83 11.62 5.55
N PRO A 62 10.00 12.08 6.79
CA PRO A 62 9.03 11.83 7.85
C PRO A 62 7.63 12.29 7.46
N LEU A 63 6.63 11.45 7.67
CA LEU A 63 5.24 11.77 7.43
C LEU A 63 4.49 11.72 8.76
N GLU A 64 4.11 12.89 9.27
CA GLU A 64 3.49 13.05 10.59
C GLU A 64 1.97 13.02 10.57
N HIS A 65 1.38 12.80 9.40
CA HIS A 65 -0.08 12.78 9.23
C HIS A 65 -0.67 11.44 9.67
N GLU A 66 -1.76 11.51 10.43
CA GLU A 66 -2.44 10.32 10.93
C GLU A 66 -3.31 9.65 9.86
N VAL A 67 -3.61 8.36 10.07
CA VAL A 67 -4.60 7.62 9.27
C VAL A 67 -5.95 8.35 9.33
N GLY A 68 -6.60 8.45 8.19
CA GLY A 68 -7.85 9.19 8.02
C GLY A 68 -7.67 10.64 7.59
N THR A 69 -6.43 11.15 7.55
CA THR A 69 -6.16 12.52 7.07
C THR A 69 -6.28 12.58 5.55
N LEU A 70 -6.98 13.59 5.05
CA LEU A 70 -7.07 13.89 3.63
C LEU A 70 -5.93 14.82 3.23
N LEU A 71 -5.13 14.41 2.26
CA LEU A 71 -3.96 15.14 1.81
C LEU A 71 -4.03 15.50 0.32
N LYS A 72 -3.53 16.67 -0.01
CA LYS A 72 -3.16 17.04 -1.37
C LYS A 72 -1.65 16.87 -1.53
N ILE A 73 -1.24 16.08 -2.50
CA ILE A 73 0.15 15.69 -2.72
C ILE A 73 0.54 16.10 -4.13
N GLU A 74 1.49 17.04 -4.22
CA GLU A 74 2.02 17.54 -5.50
C GLU A 74 3.47 17.08 -5.69
N GLY A 75 3.79 16.65 -6.91
CA GLY A 75 5.13 16.22 -7.27
C GLY A 75 5.52 14.85 -6.71
N ALA A 76 4.54 13.99 -6.47
CA ALA A 76 4.80 12.58 -6.16
C ALA A 76 5.25 11.85 -7.42
N GLN A 77 6.28 11.01 -7.29
CA GLN A 77 6.75 10.19 -8.39
C GLN A 77 6.00 8.86 -8.42
N VAL A 78 5.41 8.51 -9.57
CA VAL A 78 4.84 7.18 -9.78
C VAL A 78 5.95 6.23 -10.21
N ARG A 79 6.03 5.08 -9.56
CA ARG A 79 6.87 3.95 -9.97
C ARG A 79 6.04 2.69 -10.00
N THR A 80 6.29 1.85 -10.98
CA THR A 80 5.62 0.55 -11.09
C THR A 80 6.57 -0.56 -10.67
N PHE A 81 6.12 -1.39 -9.73
CA PHE A 81 6.81 -2.58 -9.29
C PHE A 81 5.90 -3.78 -9.49
N ARG A 82 6.32 -4.73 -10.32
CA ARG A 82 5.53 -5.93 -10.68
C ARG A 82 4.09 -5.58 -11.12
N ASP A 83 4.00 -4.65 -12.06
CA ASP A 83 2.73 -4.13 -12.61
C ASP A 83 1.82 -3.41 -11.59
N THR A 84 2.32 -3.12 -10.40
CA THR A 84 1.61 -2.39 -9.37
C THR A 84 2.20 -0.97 -9.22
N PRO A 85 1.43 0.09 -9.48
CA PRO A 85 1.91 1.45 -9.29
C PRO A 85 2.05 1.78 -7.80
N GLU A 86 3.06 2.55 -7.47
CA GLU A 86 3.34 3.07 -6.12
C GLU A 86 3.77 4.53 -6.21
N LEU A 87 3.32 5.34 -5.26
CA LEU A 87 3.76 6.73 -5.14
C LEU A 87 5.01 6.83 -4.28
N ASN A 88 5.96 7.64 -4.73
CA ASN A 88 7.17 7.96 -3.98
C ASN A 88 7.18 9.43 -3.63
N PHE A 89 7.28 9.74 -2.35
CA PHE A 89 7.38 11.11 -1.83
C PHE A 89 8.83 11.41 -1.48
N GLY A 90 9.41 12.35 -2.18
CA GLY A 90 10.78 12.82 -1.95
C GLY A 90 10.80 14.25 -1.40
N ARG A 91 11.99 14.85 -1.36
CA ARG A 91 12.20 16.21 -0.83
C ARG A 91 11.46 17.29 -1.60
N THR A 92 11.16 17.07 -2.87
CA THR A 92 10.45 18.01 -3.73
C THR A 92 8.94 17.81 -3.72
N THR A 93 8.45 16.75 -3.08
CA THR A 93 7.02 16.48 -2.96
C THR A 93 6.40 17.41 -1.93
N LYS A 94 5.35 18.12 -2.33
CA LYS A 94 4.57 18.98 -1.43
C LYS A 94 3.37 18.22 -0.92
N ILE A 95 3.23 18.16 0.40
CA ILE A 95 2.11 17.48 1.07
C ILE A 95 1.39 18.49 1.95
N GLU A 96 0.11 18.71 1.68
CA GLU A 96 -0.73 19.65 2.42
C GLU A 96 -2.03 18.97 2.86
N ILE A 97 -2.55 19.38 4.02
CA ILE A 97 -3.88 18.94 4.45
C ILE A 97 -4.92 19.57 3.53
N TYR A 98 -5.79 18.73 2.98
CA TYR A 98 -6.85 19.14 2.09
C TYR A 98 -8.20 19.05 2.79
N HIS A 99 -9.07 20.02 2.56
CA HIS A 99 -10.39 20.09 3.17
C HIS A 99 -11.48 19.94 2.11
N ASP A 100 -12.14 18.81 2.11
CA ASP A 100 -13.32 18.56 1.27
C ASP A 100 -14.35 17.75 2.05
N LYS A 101 -15.46 18.36 2.37
CA LYS A 101 -16.55 17.73 3.13
C LYS A 101 -17.25 16.60 2.38
N ASN A 102 -17.16 16.58 1.06
CA ASN A 102 -17.78 15.58 0.20
C ASN A 102 -16.87 14.39 -0.07
N PHE A 103 -15.62 14.43 0.41
CA PHE A 103 -14.68 13.34 0.23
C PHE A 103 -15.03 12.18 1.18
N SER A 104 -15.07 10.95 0.66
CA SER A 104 -15.39 9.75 1.43
C SER A 104 -14.41 9.56 2.61
N ASP A 105 -14.91 9.05 3.74
CA ASP A 105 -14.08 8.78 4.90
C ASP A 105 -13.21 7.52 4.72
N ALA A 106 -12.27 7.31 5.64
CA ALA A 106 -11.32 6.20 5.56
C ALA A 106 -12.01 4.84 5.63
N ASP A 107 -13.05 4.71 6.42
CA ASP A 107 -13.80 3.45 6.57
C ASP A 107 -14.51 3.08 5.25
N THR A 108 -15.18 4.04 4.62
CA THR A 108 -15.84 3.85 3.33
C THR A 108 -14.84 3.47 2.24
N LEU A 109 -13.71 4.17 2.16
CA LEU A 109 -12.66 3.89 1.18
C LEU A 109 -11.98 2.53 1.43
N SER A 110 -11.77 2.15 2.68
CA SER A 110 -11.21 0.85 3.04
C SER A 110 -12.12 -0.31 2.63
N GLN A 111 -13.43 -0.16 2.74
CA GLN A 111 -14.39 -1.18 2.30
C GLN A 111 -14.35 -1.40 0.78
N GLN A 112 -14.08 -0.37 0.01
CA GLN A 112 -13.93 -0.47 -1.45
C GLN A 112 -12.66 -1.19 -1.87
N THR A 113 -11.70 -1.37 -0.97
CA THR A 113 -10.41 -2.03 -1.27
C THR A 113 -10.39 -3.52 -0.96
N VAL A 114 -11.47 -4.08 -0.40
CA VAL A 114 -11.59 -5.52 -0.19
C VAL A 114 -11.62 -6.23 -1.53
N LEU A 115 -10.62 -7.07 -1.78
CA LEU A 115 -10.47 -7.81 -3.03
C LEU A 115 -11.00 -9.23 -2.89
N THR A 116 -11.47 -9.79 -4.01
CA THR A 116 -11.66 -11.23 -4.14
C THR A 116 -10.34 -11.91 -4.48
N LEU A 117 -10.21 -13.21 -4.21
CA LEU A 117 -8.96 -13.93 -4.51
C LEU A 117 -8.64 -13.95 -6.02
N SER A 118 -9.63 -13.93 -6.89
CA SER A 118 -9.41 -13.85 -8.34
C SER A 118 -8.84 -12.52 -8.82
N GLU A 119 -8.98 -11.47 -8.02
CA GLU A 119 -8.45 -10.12 -8.31
C GLU A 119 -7.00 -9.94 -7.83
N LEU A 120 -6.47 -10.88 -7.06
CA LEU A 120 -5.08 -10.84 -6.60
C LEU A 120 -4.11 -10.97 -7.76
N ARG A 121 -3.04 -10.14 -7.72
CA ARG A 121 -1.98 -10.14 -8.71
C ARG A 121 -0.63 -10.36 -8.05
N ASP A 122 0.33 -10.87 -8.81
CA ASP A 122 1.69 -11.01 -8.32
C ASP A 122 2.26 -9.63 -7.93
N GLY A 123 2.85 -9.58 -6.75
CA GLY A 123 3.39 -8.35 -6.19
C GLY A 123 2.39 -7.48 -5.42
N ALA A 124 1.12 -7.89 -5.31
CA ALA A 124 0.14 -7.20 -4.48
C ALA A 124 0.60 -7.19 -3.01
N ARG A 125 0.41 -6.05 -2.34
CA ARG A 125 0.77 -5.86 -0.93
C ARG A 125 -0.39 -5.21 -0.19
N ASP A 126 -0.43 -5.44 1.12
CA ASP A 126 -1.41 -4.83 2.01
C ASP A 126 -2.85 -5.02 1.50
N VAL A 127 -3.17 -6.26 1.13
CA VAL A 127 -4.46 -6.65 0.55
C VAL A 127 -5.44 -7.02 1.65
N ASP A 128 -6.63 -6.45 1.60
CA ASP A 128 -7.76 -6.86 2.42
C ASP A 128 -8.65 -7.81 1.63
N ALA A 129 -8.98 -8.96 2.21
CA ALA A 129 -9.86 -9.94 1.60
C ALA A 129 -10.69 -10.67 2.66
N VAL A 130 -11.92 -11.01 2.31
CA VAL A 130 -12.77 -11.89 3.14
C VAL A 130 -12.68 -13.29 2.57
N VAL A 131 -12.16 -14.23 3.36
CA VAL A 131 -11.86 -15.59 2.92
C VAL A 131 -12.27 -16.62 3.96
N GLN A 132 -12.47 -17.85 3.51
CA GLN A 132 -12.63 -19.02 4.36
C GLN A 132 -11.31 -19.79 4.40
N ILE A 133 -10.86 -20.15 5.60
CA ILE A 133 -9.71 -21.03 5.77
C ILE A 133 -10.17 -22.45 5.55
N THR A 134 -9.67 -23.11 4.50
CA THR A 134 -10.05 -24.48 4.14
C THR A 134 -9.04 -25.51 4.63
N GLU A 135 -7.78 -25.12 4.84
CA GLU A 135 -6.72 -25.97 5.34
C GLU A 135 -5.72 -25.11 6.14
N TRP A 136 -5.24 -25.65 7.25
CA TRP A 136 -4.28 -24.96 8.10
C TRP A 136 -3.36 -25.94 8.78
N THR A 137 -2.05 -25.87 8.55
CA THR A 137 -1.04 -26.77 9.09
C THR A 137 0.14 -26.00 9.65
N LYS A 138 0.58 -26.40 10.85
CA LYS A 138 1.81 -25.91 11.47
C LYS A 138 2.96 -26.81 11.12
N ARG A 139 4.07 -26.24 10.67
CA ARG A 139 5.35 -26.95 10.47
C ARG A 139 6.42 -26.30 11.32
N SER A 140 7.30 -27.12 11.88
CA SER A 140 8.52 -26.67 12.53
C SER A 140 9.71 -26.87 11.64
N PHE A 141 10.68 -25.97 11.71
CA PHE A 141 11.95 -26.06 11.02
C PHE A 141 13.03 -25.40 11.86
N THR A 142 14.29 -25.83 11.67
CA THR A 142 15.43 -25.25 12.36
C THR A 142 16.19 -24.35 11.41
N ARG A 143 16.42 -23.10 11.83
CA ARG A 143 17.24 -22.14 11.10
C ARG A 143 18.18 -21.45 12.08
N ASP A 144 19.46 -21.39 11.74
CA ASP A 144 20.52 -20.78 12.57
C ASP A 144 20.58 -21.37 14.01
N GLY A 145 20.27 -22.65 14.17
CA GLY A 145 20.23 -23.34 15.48
C GLY A 145 19.00 -23.08 16.32
N GLU A 146 18.04 -22.30 15.82
CA GLU A 146 16.78 -22.01 16.50
C GLU A 146 15.61 -22.73 15.85
N GLU A 147 14.73 -23.28 16.68
CA GLU A 147 13.47 -23.86 16.21
C GLU A 147 12.48 -22.73 15.87
N ARG A 148 11.98 -22.76 14.63
CA ARG A 148 10.98 -21.82 14.14
C ARG A 148 9.76 -22.57 13.63
N PHE A 149 8.64 -21.87 13.59
CA PHE A 149 7.37 -22.41 13.13
C PHE A 149 6.88 -21.65 11.91
N LEU A 150 6.31 -22.40 10.98
CA LEU A 150 5.62 -21.86 9.81
C LEU A 150 4.20 -22.41 9.80
N TRP A 151 3.25 -21.52 9.75
CA TRP A 151 1.87 -21.86 9.47
C TRP A 151 1.62 -21.75 7.97
N SER A 152 1.04 -22.76 7.38
CA SER A 152 0.67 -22.76 5.97
C SER A 152 -0.70 -23.39 5.78
N GLY A 153 -1.40 -22.94 4.76
CA GLY A 153 -2.73 -23.45 4.48
C GLY A 153 -3.31 -22.90 3.20
N GLN A 154 -4.58 -23.13 3.04
CA GLN A 154 -5.35 -22.63 1.90
C GLN A 154 -6.50 -21.75 2.39
N ILE A 155 -6.71 -20.66 1.67
CA ILE A 155 -7.85 -19.78 1.84
C ILE A 155 -8.68 -19.80 0.54
N ALA A 156 -9.97 -19.65 0.68
CA ALA A 156 -10.89 -19.65 -0.45
C ALA A 156 -11.98 -18.59 -0.29
N ASP A 157 -12.43 -18.09 -1.40
CA ASP A 157 -13.67 -17.33 -1.52
C ASP A 157 -14.48 -17.88 -2.72
N PRO A 158 -15.66 -17.34 -3.01
CA PRO A 158 -16.47 -17.82 -4.15
C PRO A 158 -15.76 -17.71 -5.51
N THR A 159 -14.71 -16.91 -5.63
CA THR A 159 -13.99 -16.65 -6.89
C THR A 159 -12.76 -17.51 -7.10
N GLY A 160 -12.19 -18.11 -6.04
CA GLY A 160 -10.98 -18.92 -6.19
C GLY A 160 -10.36 -19.38 -4.87
N ARG A 161 -9.18 -19.95 -4.97
CA ARG A 161 -8.37 -20.45 -3.85
C ARG A 161 -6.95 -19.90 -3.92
N CYS A 162 -6.33 -19.72 -2.77
CA CYS A 162 -4.96 -19.26 -2.67
C CYS A 162 -4.24 -19.96 -1.52
N ARG A 163 -2.94 -20.16 -1.62
CA ARG A 163 -2.09 -20.58 -0.51
C ARG A 163 -1.69 -19.38 0.32
N MET A 164 -1.61 -19.58 1.64
CA MET A 164 -1.03 -18.59 2.53
C MET A 164 -0.04 -19.21 3.49
N SER A 165 0.90 -18.42 3.94
CA SER A 165 1.87 -18.80 4.98
C SER A 165 2.07 -17.64 5.96
N ALA A 166 2.32 -17.98 7.21
CA ALA A 166 2.55 -17.01 8.26
C ALA A 166 3.63 -17.49 9.24
#